data_853794fb2b777ab5d8a45d33ce0667d7
#
_entry.id   853794fb2b777ab5d8a45d33ce0667d7
#
_cell.length_a   1.000
_cell.length_b   1.000
_cell.length_c   1.000
_cell.angle_alpha   90.00
_cell.angle_beta   90.00
_cell.angle_gamma   90.00
#
_symmetry.space_group_name_H-M   'P 1'
#
loop_
_entity.id
_entity.type
_entity.pdbx_description
1 polymer ?
#
loop_
_entity_poly.entity_id
_entity_poly.type
_entity_poly.pdbx_seq_one_letter_code
_entity_poly.pdbx_strand_id
1 'polypeptide(L)'
;MIQPARSLKITPTHLERKAIIYIRQSSPKQVRLNTESQRNQRALVERAQSLGWSQTRIVVLDADLGQSATSKEGRDDFTQLAADVALGHVGIIFGWEVSRLARNNADWYQLLDLAAVVGALIADIEGVYDPRSYNDRLLLGLYIRYH
;
A
#
# COMPACT_ATOMS: atom_id res chain seq x y z
N MET A 1 11.20 -14.24 23.28
CA MET A 1 10.95 -12.81 23.36
C MET A 1 9.99 -12.36 22.27
N ILE A 2 9.07 -11.53 22.62
CA ILE A 2 8.06 -11.04 21.68
C ILE A 2 8.62 -9.88 20.87
N GLN A 3 8.32 -9.88 19.58
CA GLN A 3 8.64 -8.79 18.66
C GLN A 3 7.36 -8.00 18.43
N PRO A 4 7.00 -7.05 19.30
CA PRO A 4 5.66 -6.47 19.24
C PRO A 4 5.35 -5.70 17.96
N ALA A 5 6.37 -5.22 17.28
CA ALA A 5 6.15 -4.46 16.04
C ALA A 5 5.98 -5.36 14.83
N ARG A 6 6.36 -6.63 14.92
CA ARG A 6 6.34 -7.51 13.74
C ARG A 6 5.09 -8.37 13.72
N SER A 7 4.37 -8.33 12.62
CA SER A 7 3.21 -9.17 12.39
C SER A 7 3.63 -10.60 12.06
N LEU A 8 2.87 -11.58 12.55
CA LEU A 8 3.11 -12.99 12.20
C LEU A 8 2.86 -13.28 10.72
N LYS A 9 2.18 -12.39 10.01
CA LYS A 9 1.90 -12.56 8.59
C LYS A 9 3.13 -12.29 7.74
N ILE A 10 4.10 -11.56 8.27
CA ILE A 10 5.31 -11.17 7.53
C ILE A 10 6.34 -12.27 7.63
N THR A 11 6.78 -12.74 6.47
CA THR A 11 7.78 -13.80 6.35
C THR A 11 9.08 -13.24 5.80
N PRO A 12 10.19 -13.99 5.90
CA PRO A 12 11.44 -13.56 5.27
C PRO A 12 11.30 -13.30 3.76
N THR A 13 10.46 -14.06 3.08
CA THR A 13 10.23 -13.84 1.64
C THR A 13 9.65 -12.44 1.40
N HIS A 14 8.73 -12.00 2.24
CA HIS A 14 8.19 -10.64 2.11
C HIS A 14 9.29 -9.60 2.26
N LEU A 15 10.17 -9.80 3.23
CA LEU A 15 11.21 -8.83 3.54
C LEU A 15 12.30 -8.74 2.46
N GLU A 16 12.40 -9.76 1.62
CA GLU A 16 13.33 -9.76 0.50
C GLU A 16 12.80 -8.97 -0.68
N ARG A 17 11.49 -8.70 -0.69
CA ARG A 17 10.83 -7.92 -1.73
C ARG A 17 10.68 -6.47 -1.28
N LYS A 18 10.16 -5.64 -2.16
CA LYS A 18 9.97 -4.22 -1.86
C LYS A 18 8.79 -3.99 -0.93
N ALA A 19 8.90 -2.95 -0.12
CA ALA A 19 7.75 -2.35 0.58
C ALA A 19 7.40 -1.08 -0.16
N ILE A 20 6.19 -1.00 -0.69
CA ILE A 20 5.73 0.15 -1.46
C ILE A 20 4.86 1.01 -0.56
N ILE A 21 5.24 2.26 -0.39
CA ILE A 21 4.41 3.25 0.30
C ILE A 21 3.66 4.03 -0.77
N TYR A 22 2.37 3.79 -0.89
CA TYR A 22 1.56 4.38 -1.94
C TYR A 22 0.63 5.41 -1.34
N ILE A 23 0.94 6.68 -1.57
CA ILE A 23 0.14 7.78 -1.06
C ILE A 23 -0.47 8.50 -2.24
N ARG A 24 -1.79 8.61 -2.22
CA ARG A 24 -2.53 9.27 -3.27
C ARG A 24 -3.15 10.54 -2.72
N GLN A 25 -2.94 11.63 -3.41
CA GLN A 25 -3.46 12.93 -3.02
C GLN A 25 -4.65 13.29 -3.87
N SER A 26 -5.64 13.91 -3.25
CA SER A 26 -6.90 14.16 -3.92
C SER A 26 -6.99 15.52 -4.59
N SER A 27 -6.09 16.45 -4.27
CA SER A 27 -6.17 17.79 -4.87
C SER A 27 -4.81 18.48 -4.87
N PRO A 28 -4.60 19.43 -5.81
CA PRO A 28 -3.37 20.23 -5.83
C PRO A 28 -3.18 21.05 -4.57
N LYS A 29 -4.27 21.49 -3.96
CA LYS A 29 -4.20 22.26 -2.72
C LYS A 29 -3.57 21.43 -1.61
N GLN A 30 -3.95 20.15 -1.51
CA GLN A 30 -3.35 19.28 -0.52
C GLN A 30 -1.87 19.07 -0.78
N VAL A 31 -1.47 19.01 -2.03
CA VAL A 31 -0.06 18.83 -2.37
C VAL A 31 0.76 20.01 -1.85
N ARG A 32 0.28 21.22 -2.05
CA ARG A 32 1.03 22.41 -1.66
C ARG A 32 1.06 22.66 -0.15
N LEU A 33 0.02 22.22 0.56
CA LEU A 33 -0.15 22.50 1.98
C LEU A 33 -0.02 21.25 2.85
N ASN A 34 0.56 20.21 2.34
CA ASN A 34 0.38 18.88 2.93
C ASN A 34 1.46 18.46 3.93
N THR A 35 1.71 19.26 4.93
CA THR A 35 2.55 18.79 6.03
C THR A 35 1.99 17.52 6.63
N GLU A 36 0.66 17.37 6.66
CA GLU A 36 0.03 16.16 7.16
C GLU A 36 0.36 14.95 6.27
N SER A 37 0.27 15.12 4.96
CA SER A 37 0.59 14.05 4.04
C SER A 37 2.05 13.61 4.15
N GLN A 38 2.95 14.56 4.29
CA GLN A 38 4.36 14.25 4.48
C GLN A 38 4.60 13.52 5.79
N ARG A 39 3.88 13.90 6.83
CA ARG A 39 3.95 13.26 8.13
C ARG A 39 3.44 11.82 8.04
N ASN A 40 2.33 11.63 7.32
CA ASN A 40 1.76 10.30 7.12
C ASN A 40 2.71 9.40 6.35
N GLN A 41 3.33 9.94 5.31
CA GLN A 41 4.32 9.20 4.53
C GLN A 41 5.48 8.76 5.41
N ARG A 42 5.98 9.66 6.24
CA ARG A 42 7.09 9.36 7.13
C ARG A 42 6.72 8.28 8.14
N ALA A 43 5.49 8.37 8.68
CA ALA A 43 5.01 7.38 9.63
C ALA A 43 4.94 5.99 9.00
N LEU A 44 4.51 5.90 7.75
CA LEU A 44 4.43 4.62 7.05
C LEU A 44 5.82 4.05 6.75
N VAL A 45 6.77 4.92 6.39
CA VAL A 45 8.16 4.46 6.19
C VAL A 45 8.71 3.90 7.49
N GLU A 46 8.49 4.59 8.60
CA GLU A 46 8.96 4.12 9.90
C GLU A 46 8.29 2.80 10.29
N ARG A 47 7.01 2.66 9.96
CA ARG A 47 6.32 1.40 10.23
C ARG A 47 6.91 0.26 9.42
N ALA A 48 7.19 0.50 8.14
CA ALA A 48 7.81 -0.53 7.31
C ALA A 48 9.16 -0.96 7.89
N GLN A 49 9.95 0.00 8.35
CA GLN A 49 11.23 -0.30 8.97
C GLN A 49 11.04 -1.11 10.25
N SER A 50 10.08 -0.72 11.08
CA SER A 50 9.82 -1.43 12.33
C SER A 50 9.35 -2.86 12.09
N LEU A 51 8.70 -3.10 10.96
CA LEU A 51 8.23 -4.43 10.59
C LEU A 51 9.34 -5.28 9.96
N GLY A 52 10.48 -4.70 9.65
CA GLY A 52 11.64 -5.46 9.22
C GLY A 52 12.21 -5.10 7.86
N TRP A 53 11.59 -4.19 7.12
CA TRP A 53 12.10 -3.84 5.79
C TRP A 53 13.31 -2.93 5.89
N SER A 54 14.32 -3.22 5.09
CA SER A 54 15.49 -2.38 4.93
C SER A 54 15.10 -1.11 4.19
N GLN A 55 15.71 0.01 4.55
CA GLN A 55 15.42 1.29 3.90
C GLN A 55 15.65 1.22 2.39
N THR A 56 16.62 0.43 1.96
CA THR A 56 16.93 0.31 0.52
C THR A 56 15.82 -0.38 -0.26
N ARG A 57 14.92 -1.09 0.42
CA ARG A 57 13.82 -1.79 -0.21
C ARG A 57 12.48 -1.09 -0.04
N ILE A 58 12.46 0.06 0.63
CA ILE A 58 11.25 0.85 0.81
C ILE A 58 11.19 1.87 -0.31
N VAL A 59 10.11 1.82 -1.09
CA VAL A 59 9.90 2.72 -2.23
C VAL A 59 8.63 3.52 -1.98
N VAL A 60 8.73 4.83 -2.12
CA VAL A 60 7.58 5.71 -1.98
C VAL A 60 7.07 6.07 -3.37
N LEU A 61 5.80 5.75 -3.63
CA LEU A 61 5.12 6.16 -4.84
C LEU A 61 4.15 7.27 -4.45
N ASP A 62 4.47 8.46 -4.88
CA ASP A 62 3.72 9.66 -4.53
C ASP A 62 2.79 9.98 -5.70
N ALA A 63 1.81 9.15 -5.84
CA ALA A 63 0.90 9.18 -6.98
C ALA A 63 -0.03 10.36 -6.94
N ASP A 64 -0.38 10.86 -8.08
CA ASP A 64 -1.41 11.90 -8.26
C ASP A 64 -1.08 13.25 -7.67
N LEU A 65 0.10 13.53 -7.35
CA LEU A 65 0.54 14.80 -6.76
C LEU A 65 -0.13 16.02 -7.35
N GLY A 66 -1.43 16.16 -7.10
CA GLY A 66 -2.20 17.25 -7.64
C GLY A 66 -2.67 17.04 -9.07
N GLN A 67 -2.42 15.90 -9.63
CA GLN A 67 -2.93 15.57 -10.96
C GLN A 67 -4.40 15.22 -10.89
N SER A 68 -5.15 15.57 -11.92
CA SER A 68 -6.55 15.20 -11.97
C SER A 68 -6.69 13.69 -12.16
N ALA A 69 -7.88 13.18 -11.83
CA ALA A 69 -8.16 11.76 -12.00
C ALA A 69 -8.06 11.31 -13.47
N THR A 70 -8.12 12.25 -14.40
CA THR A 70 -7.98 11.96 -15.81
C THR A 70 -6.54 11.99 -16.28
N SER A 71 -5.62 12.36 -15.39
CA SER A 71 -4.21 12.43 -15.77
C SER A 71 -3.67 11.04 -16.08
N LYS A 72 -2.94 10.95 -17.17
CA LYS A 72 -2.25 9.72 -17.53
C LYS A 72 -1.25 9.32 -16.44
N GLU A 73 -0.59 10.30 -15.84
CA GLU A 73 0.45 10.03 -14.87
C GLU A 73 -0.07 9.32 -13.63
N GLY A 74 -1.20 9.77 -13.08
CA GLY A 74 -1.80 9.12 -11.93
C GLY A 74 -2.26 7.70 -12.24
N ARG A 75 -2.78 7.49 -13.46
CA ARG A 75 -3.19 6.18 -13.91
C ARG A 75 -1.98 5.26 -14.10
N ASP A 76 -0.90 5.81 -14.65
CA ASP A 76 0.32 5.05 -14.88
C ASP A 76 0.95 4.59 -13.57
N ASP A 77 0.87 5.40 -12.51
CA ASP A 77 1.43 5.01 -11.21
C ASP A 77 0.72 3.78 -10.65
N PHE A 78 -0.61 3.74 -10.73
CA PHE A 78 -1.34 2.58 -10.27
C PHE A 78 -1.06 1.37 -11.16
N THR A 79 -0.99 1.57 -12.47
CA THR A 79 -0.67 0.50 -13.41
C THR A 79 0.73 -0.05 -13.15
N GLN A 80 1.67 0.83 -12.87
CA GLN A 80 3.04 0.44 -12.55
C GLN A 80 3.07 -0.39 -11.27
N LEU A 81 2.34 0.04 -10.26
CA LEU A 81 2.24 -0.69 -9.00
C LEU A 81 1.68 -2.10 -9.23
N ALA A 82 0.58 -2.19 -9.98
CA ALA A 82 -0.04 -3.47 -10.26
C ALA A 82 0.91 -4.40 -11.02
N ALA A 83 1.67 -3.85 -11.97
CA ALA A 83 2.66 -4.63 -12.71
C ALA A 83 3.77 -5.15 -11.79
N ASP A 84 4.28 -4.30 -10.90
CA ASP A 84 5.32 -4.73 -9.95
C ASP A 84 4.81 -5.84 -9.03
N VAL A 85 3.57 -5.73 -8.58
CA VAL A 85 2.95 -6.77 -7.76
C VAL A 85 2.86 -8.07 -8.56
N ALA A 86 2.34 -8.00 -9.79
CA ALA A 86 2.16 -9.18 -10.62
C ALA A 86 3.48 -9.89 -10.91
N LEU A 87 4.57 -9.15 -11.00
CA LEU A 87 5.90 -9.72 -11.24
C LEU A 87 6.55 -10.30 -9.98
N GLY A 88 5.90 -10.17 -8.83
CA GLY A 88 6.42 -10.72 -7.59
C GLY A 88 7.50 -9.88 -6.94
N HIS A 89 7.63 -8.62 -7.32
CA HIS A 89 8.66 -7.74 -6.77
C HIS A 89 8.27 -7.10 -5.45
N VAL A 90 7.00 -7.17 -5.07
CA VAL A 90 6.47 -6.45 -3.93
C VAL A 90 6.07 -7.43 -2.83
N GLY A 91 6.53 -7.16 -1.60
CA GLY A 91 6.16 -7.94 -0.43
C GLY A 91 4.99 -7.34 0.32
N ILE A 92 4.89 -6.01 0.32
CA ILE A 92 3.82 -5.33 1.04
C ILE A 92 3.54 -3.98 0.39
N ILE A 93 2.28 -3.58 0.42
CA ILE A 93 1.84 -2.27 -0.03
C ILE A 93 1.23 -1.55 1.16
N PHE A 94 1.75 -0.37 1.48
CA PHE A 94 1.23 0.47 2.55
C PHE A 94 0.42 1.62 1.98
N GLY A 95 -0.77 1.85 2.55
CA GLY A 95 -1.51 3.08 2.35
C GLY A 95 -1.83 3.68 3.69
N TRP A 96 -2.14 4.97 3.74
CA TRP A 96 -2.55 5.58 5.00
C TRP A 96 -3.87 4.98 5.46
N GLU A 97 -4.82 4.87 4.54
CA GLU A 97 -6.05 4.12 4.73
C GLU A 97 -6.18 3.15 3.57
N VAL A 98 -6.37 1.86 3.86
CA VAL A 98 -6.41 0.86 2.79
C VAL A 98 -7.53 1.17 1.77
N SER A 99 -8.62 1.78 2.23
CA SER A 99 -9.74 2.12 1.33
C SER A 99 -9.35 3.11 0.24
N ARG A 100 -8.22 3.80 0.38
CA ARG A 100 -7.75 4.79 -0.59
C ARG A 100 -6.62 4.30 -1.47
N LEU A 101 -6.31 3.01 -1.43
CA LEU A 101 -5.22 2.48 -2.26
C LEU A 101 -5.60 2.42 -3.73
N ALA A 102 -6.88 2.30 -4.03
CA ALA A 102 -7.34 2.27 -5.41
C ALA A 102 -8.45 3.30 -5.62
N ARG A 103 -8.61 3.75 -6.86
CA ARG A 103 -9.56 4.80 -7.19
C ARG A 103 -11.00 4.30 -7.31
N ASN A 104 -11.16 3.00 -7.55
CA ASN A 104 -12.48 2.42 -7.73
C ASN A 104 -12.46 0.96 -7.32
N ASN A 105 -13.63 0.35 -7.25
CA ASN A 105 -13.77 -1.02 -6.80
C ASN A 105 -13.07 -2.01 -7.72
N ALA A 106 -13.12 -1.78 -9.03
CA ALA A 106 -12.49 -2.68 -9.99
C ALA A 106 -10.98 -2.73 -9.77
N ASP A 107 -10.35 -1.55 -9.64
CA ASP A 107 -8.91 -1.48 -9.39
C ASP A 107 -8.56 -2.12 -8.05
N TRP A 108 -9.39 -1.89 -7.03
CA TRP A 108 -9.19 -2.46 -5.71
C TRP A 108 -9.18 -3.99 -5.74
N TYR A 109 -10.20 -4.57 -6.35
CA TYR A 109 -10.29 -6.03 -6.42
C TYR A 109 -9.20 -6.63 -7.29
N GLN A 110 -8.83 -5.94 -8.36
CA GLN A 110 -7.70 -6.39 -9.18
C GLN A 110 -6.42 -6.43 -8.36
N LEU A 111 -6.16 -5.39 -7.57
CA LEU A 111 -4.97 -5.35 -6.73
C LEU A 111 -4.98 -6.47 -5.70
N LEU A 112 -6.12 -6.72 -5.07
CA LEU A 112 -6.24 -7.80 -4.11
C LEU A 112 -5.98 -9.16 -4.74
N ASP A 113 -6.52 -9.37 -5.94
CA ASP A 113 -6.32 -10.64 -6.65
C ASP A 113 -4.86 -10.87 -7.00
N LEU A 114 -4.20 -9.83 -7.52
CA LEU A 114 -2.78 -9.92 -7.85
C LEU A 114 -1.94 -10.17 -6.61
N ALA A 115 -2.23 -9.45 -5.53
CA ALA A 115 -1.50 -9.62 -4.28
C ALA A 115 -1.68 -11.04 -3.74
N ALA A 116 -2.88 -11.58 -3.82
CA ALA A 116 -3.13 -12.94 -3.36
C ALA A 116 -2.33 -13.96 -4.16
N VAL A 117 -2.26 -13.79 -5.48
CA VAL A 117 -1.54 -14.73 -6.34
C VAL A 117 -0.05 -14.76 -6.01
N VAL A 118 0.57 -13.60 -5.78
CA VAL A 118 2.01 -13.53 -5.55
C VAL A 118 2.39 -13.56 -4.07
N GLY A 119 1.41 -13.53 -3.18
CA GLY A 119 1.66 -13.55 -1.75
C GLY A 119 2.07 -12.20 -1.16
N ALA A 120 1.71 -11.09 -1.80
CA ALA A 120 1.99 -9.77 -1.27
C ALA A 120 0.96 -9.40 -0.20
N LEU A 121 1.39 -8.60 0.77
CA LEU A 121 0.54 -8.13 1.86
C LEU A 121 0.06 -6.71 1.58
N ILE A 122 -1.02 -6.33 2.24
CA ILE A 122 -1.57 -4.97 2.22
C ILE A 122 -1.55 -4.46 3.66
N ALA A 123 -1.20 -3.20 3.86
CA ALA A 123 -1.11 -2.65 5.21
C ALA A 123 -1.48 -1.18 5.25
N ASP A 124 -1.87 -0.74 6.44
CA ASP A 124 -2.01 0.68 6.75
C ASP A 124 -1.28 0.93 8.07
N ILE A 125 -1.52 2.10 8.66
CA ILE A 125 -0.84 2.45 9.91
C ILE A 125 -1.26 1.54 11.07
N GLU A 126 -2.41 0.90 10.97
CA GLU A 126 -2.97 0.11 12.06
C GLU A 126 -2.78 -1.38 11.91
N GLY A 127 -2.79 -1.91 10.68
CA GLY A 127 -2.82 -3.34 10.51
C GLY A 127 -2.10 -3.85 9.29
N VAL A 128 -1.89 -5.15 9.28
CA VAL A 128 -1.31 -5.89 8.16
C VAL A 128 -2.33 -6.95 7.75
N TYR A 129 -2.63 -7.02 6.46
CA TYR A 129 -3.66 -7.89 5.91
C TYR A 129 -3.08 -8.78 4.83
N ASP A 130 -3.43 -10.06 4.87
CA ASP A 130 -3.02 -11.03 3.85
C ASP A 130 -4.20 -11.29 2.93
N PRO A 131 -4.17 -10.85 1.68
CA PRO A 131 -5.29 -11.07 0.76
C PRO A 131 -5.62 -12.53 0.50
N ARG A 132 -4.73 -13.47 0.84
CA ARG A 132 -4.99 -14.90 0.73
C ARG A 132 -5.83 -15.42 1.88
N SER A 133 -5.85 -14.71 3.01
CA SER A 133 -6.63 -15.11 4.18
C SER A 133 -8.08 -14.72 3.98
N TYR A 134 -8.98 -15.66 4.23
CA TYR A 134 -10.41 -15.40 4.09
C TYR A 134 -10.88 -14.23 4.95
N ASN A 135 -10.49 -14.24 6.21
CA ASN A 135 -10.90 -13.18 7.13
C ASN A 135 -10.34 -11.82 6.73
N ASP A 136 -9.08 -11.77 6.36
CA ASP A 136 -8.47 -10.51 5.93
C ASP A 136 -9.10 -10.02 4.63
N ARG A 137 -9.42 -10.93 3.72
CA ARG A 137 -10.06 -10.57 2.45
C ARG A 137 -11.44 -9.97 2.69
N LEU A 138 -12.18 -10.49 3.67
CA LEU A 138 -13.47 -9.91 4.03
C LEU A 138 -13.30 -8.50 4.57
N LEU A 139 -12.33 -8.29 5.47
CA LEU A 139 -12.07 -6.96 6.03
C LEU A 139 -11.70 -5.97 4.94
N LEU A 140 -10.84 -6.36 4.02
CA LEU A 140 -10.43 -5.49 2.92
C LEU A 140 -11.61 -5.13 2.02
N GLY A 141 -12.52 -6.07 1.80
CA GLY A 141 -13.74 -5.79 1.04
C GLY A 141 -14.67 -4.82 1.73
N LEU A 142 -14.79 -4.95 3.05
CA LEU A 142 -15.62 -4.04 3.84
C LEU A 142 -15.08 -2.62 3.84
N TYR A 143 -13.75 -2.47 3.89
CA TYR A 143 -13.15 -1.14 3.86
C TYR A 143 -13.52 -0.37 2.60
N ILE A 144 -13.47 -1.02 1.45
CA ILE A 144 -13.79 -0.30 0.21
C ILE A 144 -15.29 -0.02 0.10
N ARG A 145 -16.13 -0.87 0.69
CA ARG A 145 -17.57 -0.72 0.59
C ARG A 145 -18.11 0.41 1.47
N TYR A 146 -17.52 0.59 2.65
CA TYR A 146 -18.07 1.51 3.65
C TYR A 146 -17.19 2.75 3.89
N HIS A 147 -16.13 2.89 3.16
CA HIS A 147 -15.26 4.05 3.23
C HIS A 147 -15.02 4.60 1.83
#